data_f2f89110a905e1bb8029ebc622940ea0
#
_entry.id   f2f89110a905e1bb8029ebc622940ea0
#
_cell.length_a   1.000
_cell.length_b   1.000
_cell.length_c   1.000
_cell.angle_alpha   90.00
_cell.angle_beta   90.00
_cell.angle_gamma   90.00
#
_symmetry.space_group_name_H-M   'P 1'
#
loop_
_entity.id
_entity.type
_entity.pdbx_description
1 polymer ?
#
loop_
_entity_poly.entity_id
_entity_poly.type
_entity_poly.pdbx_seq_one_letter_code
_entity_poly.pdbx_strand_id
1 'polypeptide(L)'
;MKNKILTVFLSIFFFHPLMAENLNIQSSEILIDKKSSLTILKGDVVATDYKNNVFKSDYAEYKKNLKFLKSKGTTTILTSEGYFLTGTNIIFDNKNKYIKSNDKALIEDLENNNIFLENFEYSTENNFFKSTGKIKIVDSNKNSYNFSQIYIDEKKREIIGADIKAFLNQENFKINA
;
A
#
# COMPACT_ATOMS: atom_id res chain seq x y z
N MET A 1 -16.21 21.74 -16.18
CA MET A 1 -15.06 20.80 -16.17
C MET A 1 -15.34 19.75 -15.10
N LYS A 2 -15.68 18.51 -15.48
CA LYS A 2 -15.85 17.41 -14.52
C LYS A 2 -14.45 17.08 -13.95
N ASN A 3 -14.33 17.09 -12.63
CA ASN A 3 -13.08 16.93 -11.89
C ASN A 3 -12.35 15.63 -12.25
N LYS A 4 -11.52 15.66 -13.28
CA LYS A 4 -10.62 14.54 -13.64
C LYS A 4 -9.64 14.21 -12.50
N ILE A 5 -9.29 15.20 -11.66
CA ILE A 5 -8.47 15.02 -10.46
C ILE A 5 -9.14 14.05 -9.47
N LEU A 6 -10.45 14.18 -9.25
CA LEU A 6 -11.19 13.29 -8.35
C LEU A 6 -11.27 11.86 -8.89
N THR A 7 -11.28 11.69 -10.22
CA THR A 7 -11.30 10.37 -10.85
C THR A 7 -9.97 9.63 -10.68
N VAL A 8 -8.84 10.35 -10.81
CA VAL A 8 -7.49 9.79 -10.59
C VAL A 8 -7.34 9.28 -9.15
N PHE A 9 -7.87 10.03 -8.15
CA PHE A 9 -7.81 9.59 -6.76
C PHE A 9 -8.76 8.45 -6.41
N LEU A 10 -9.90 8.34 -7.10
CA LEU A 10 -10.89 7.33 -6.76
C LEU A 10 -10.52 5.94 -7.27
N SER A 11 -9.68 5.84 -8.31
CA SER A 11 -9.20 4.56 -8.86
C SER A 11 -8.11 3.90 -8.01
N ILE A 12 -7.46 4.65 -7.11
CA ILE A 12 -6.27 4.22 -6.36
C ILE A 12 -6.59 3.24 -5.22
N PHE A 13 -7.85 3.14 -4.73
CA PHE A 13 -8.09 2.58 -3.40
C PHE A 13 -9.07 1.40 -3.30
N PHE A 14 -9.16 0.56 -4.31
CA PHE A 14 -9.84 -0.73 -4.11
C PHE A 14 -8.90 -1.79 -3.52
N PHE A 15 -8.22 -1.46 -2.40
CA PHE A 15 -7.59 -2.48 -1.58
C PHE A 15 -8.68 -3.29 -0.87
N HIS A 16 -9.18 -4.31 -1.51
CA HIS A 16 -9.94 -5.32 -0.77
C HIS A 16 -9.00 -5.96 0.26
N PRO A 17 -9.44 -6.14 1.51
CA PRO A 17 -8.57 -6.60 2.58
C PRO A 17 -7.89 -7.90 2.18
N LEU A 18 -6.55 -7.90 2.22
CA LEU A 18 -5.76 -9.12 2.17
C LEU A 18 -6.19 -9.99 3.36
N MET A 19 -7.09 -10.92 3.12
CA MET A 19 -7.51 -11.89 4.13
C MET A 19 -6.43 -12.94 4.26
N ALA A 20 -5.59 -12.82 5.29
CA ALA A 20 -4.54 -13.79 5.62
C ALA A 20 -5.07 -15.16 6.09
N GLU A 21 -6.32 -15.51 5.79
CA GLU A 21 -6.92 -16.76 6.28
C GLU A 21 -6.38 -18.01 5.58
N ASN A 22 -5.97 -17.90 4.32
CA ASN A 22 -5.36 -19.00 3.55
C ASN A 22 -4.26 -18.46 2.63
N LEU A 23 -3.13 -18.07 3.21
CA LEU A 23 -1.95 -17.71 2.43
C LEU A 23 -1.27 -18.98 1.92
N ASN A 24 -1.11 -19.09 0.62
CA ASN A 24 -0.17 -20.02 0.03
C ASN A 24 1.22 -19.37 0.06
N ILE A 25 2.13 -19.93 0.84
CA ILE A 25 3.45 -19.36 1.08
C ILE A 25 4.52 -20.29 0.51
N GLN A 26 5.45 -19.70 -0.24
CA GLN A 26 6.64 -20.34 -0.77
C GLN A 26 7.87 -19.52 -0.36
N SER A 27 8.98 -20.16 -0.10
CA SER A 27 10.29 -19.54 0.15
C SER A 27 11.40 -20.57 -0.01
N SER A 28 12.63 -20.11 -0.21
CA SER A 28 13.79 -21.00 -0.33
C SER A 28 14.10 -21.71 0.99
N GLU A 29 13.85 -21.05 2.14
CA GLU A 29 14.05 -21.60 3.48
C GLU A 29 12.85 -21.26 4.37
N ILE A 30 12.36 -22.27 5.11
CA ILE A 30 11.28 -22.12 6.09
C ILE A 30 11.76 -22.66 7.45
N LEU A 31 11.83 -21.79 8.44
CA LEU A 31 12.16 -22.15 9.82
C LEU A 31 10.92 -21.98 10.71
N ILE A 32 10.54 -23.03 11.41
CA ILE A 32 9.34 -23.01 12.28
C ILE A 32 9.78 -23.15 13.74
N ASP A 33 9.53 -22.09 14.52
CA ASP A 33 9.63 -22.16 15.97
C ASP A 33 8.23 -22.44 16.56
N LYS A 34 8.03 -23.67 16.98
CA LYS A 34 6.75 -24.12 17.56
C LYS A 34 6.45 -23.47 18.92
N LYS A 35 7.49 -23.08 19.69
CA LYS A 35 7.27 -22.47 21.02
C LYS A 35 6.72 -21.07 20.91
N SER A 36 7.23 -20.27 19.99
CA SER A 36 6.78 -18.89 19.74
C SER A 36 5.69 -18.79 18.68
N SER A 37 5.30 -19.90 18.03
CA SER A 37 4.40 -19.94 16.87
C SER A 37 4.86 -19.01 15.74
N LEU A 38 6.19 -18.86 15.60
CA LEU A 38 6.83 -18.01 14.60
C LEU A 38 7.33 -18.87 13.44
N THR A 39 6.97 -18.49 12.24
CA THR A 39 7.55 -19.01 10.99
C THR A 39 8.43 -17.93 10.38
N ILE A 40 9.70 -18.22 10.19
CA ILE A 40 10.65 -17.34 9.49
C ILE A 40 10.79 -17.87 8.07
N LEU A 41 10.64 -16.99 7.10
CA LEU A 41 10.69 -17.24 5.67
C LEU A 41 11.89 -16.48 5.10
N LYS A 42 12.76 -17.15 4.33
CA LYS A 42 13.95 -16.54 3.76
C LYS A 42 14.14 -16.95 2.31
N GLY A 43 14.58 -15.99 1.50
CA GLY A 43 14.84 -16.14 0.07
C GLY A 43 13.58 -16.38 -0.75
N ASP A 44 13.36 -15.56 -1.74
CA ASP A 44 12.26 -15.67 -2.70
C ASP A 44 10.90 -15.91 -2.06
N VAL A 45 10.62 -15.21 -0.95
CA VAL A 45 9.33 -15.34 -0.27
C VAL A 45 8.21 -14.85 -1.17
N VAL A 46 7.30 -15.73 -1.51
CA VAL A 46 6.07 -15.43 -2.24
C VAL A 46 4.90 -15.87 -1.41
N ALA A 47 3.97 -14.97 -1.13
CA ALA A 47 2.70 -15.29 -0.48
C ALA A 47 1.54 -14.86 -1.38
N THR A 48 0.60 -15.77 -1.61
CA THR A 48 -0.59 -15.49 -2.42
C THR A 48 -1.82 -15.79 -1.59
N ASP A 49 -2.76 -14.85 -1.58
CA ASP A 49 -4.04 -15.05 -0.92
C ASP A 49 -5.11 -15.65 -1.86
N TYR A 50 -6.29 -15.91 -1.32
CA TYR A 50 -7.42 -16.49 -2.06
C TYR A 50 -7.98 -15.56 -3.16
N LYS A 51 -7.64 -14.28 -3.13
CA LYS A 51 -8.02 -13.28 -4.17
C LYS A 51 -6.95 -13.12 -5.24
N ASN A 52 -5.86 -13.89 -5.19
CA ASN A 52 -4.68 -13.78 -6.04
C ASN A 52 -3.88 -12.46 -5.83
N ASN A 53 -3.96 -11.84 -4.67
CA ASN A 53 -2.99 -10.83 -4.31
C ASN A 53 -1.65 -11.51 -4.05
N VAL A 54 -0.58 -10.97 -4.62
CA VAL A 54 0.76 -11.56 -4.55
C VAL A 54 1.69 -10.63 -3.78
N PHE A 55 2.23 -11.15 -2.69
CA PHE A 55 3.27 -10.52 -1.90
C PHE A 55 4.61 -11.17 -2.23
N LYS A 56 5.68 -10.38 -2.39
CA LYS A 56 7.06 -10.88 -2.57
C LYS A 56 8.02 -10.10 -1.69
N SER A 57 8.97 -10.81 -1.08
CA SER A 57 10.04 -10.26 -0.25
C SER A 57 11.18 -11.26 -0.12
N ASP A 58 12.37 -10.80 0.27
CA ASP A 58 13.48 -11.72 0.57
C ASP A 58 13.41 -12.31 1.97
N TYR A 59 12.64 -11.67 2.86
CA TYR A 59 12.48 -12.13 4.24
C TYR A 59 11.11 -11.75 4.78
N ALA A 60 10.46 -12.70 5.46
CA ALA A 60 9.25 -12.41 6.21
C ALA A 60 9.14 -13.24 7.50
N GLU A 61 8.49 -12.68 8.49
CA GLU A 61 8.09 -13.32 9.75
C GLU A 61 6.58 -13.49 9.77
N TYR A 62 6.11 -14.71 9.96
CA TYR A 62 4.68 -15.02 10.02
C TYR A 62 4.30 -15.66 11.36
N LYS A 63 3.35 -15.04 12.06
CA LYS A 63 2.75 -15.57 13.29
C LYS A 63 1.31 -15.98 12.99
N LYS A 64 1.10 -17.27 12.73
CA LYS A 64 -0.20 -17.81 12.30
C LYS A 64 -1.32 -17.54 13.31
N ASN A 65 -1.03 -17.74 14.61
CA ASN A 65 -2.00 -17.51 15.69
C ASN A 65 -2.45 -16.06 15.84
N LEU A 66 -1.63 -15.11 15.40
CA LEU A 66 -1.93 -13.68 15.42
C LEU A 66 -2.39 -13.16 14.05
N LYS A 67 -2.38 -14.00 13.02
CA LYS A 67 -2.65 -13.60 11.63
C LYS A 67 -1.79 -12.37 11.23
N PHE A 68 -0.51 -12.40 11.62
CA PHE A 68 0.42 -11.30 11.50
C PHE A 68 1.59 -11.70 10.61
N LEU A 69 1.85 -10.91 9.56
CA LEU A 69 3.01 -11.05 8.67
C LEU A 69 3.79 -9.75 8.68
N LYS A 70 5.10 -9.84 8.82
CA LYS A 70 6.02 -8.70 8.72
C LYS A 70 7.13 -9.03 7.74
N SER A 71 7.29 -8.22 6.70
CA SER A 71 8.46 -8.30 5.82
C SER A 71 9.64 -7.53 6.40
N LYS A 72 10.83 -7.80 5.86
CA LYS A 72 12.05 -7.07 6.16
C LYS A 72 12.78 -6.80 4.85
N GLY A 73 13.19 -5.54 4.67
CA GLY A 73 13.75 -5.10 3.38
C GLY A 73 12.69 -4.82 2.33
N THR A 74 13.11 -4.78 1.08
CA THR A 74 12.24 -4.49 -0.06
C THR A 74 11.14 -5.53 -0.20
N THR A 75 9.93 -5.03 -0.40
CA THR A 75 8.72 -5.84 -0.51
C THR A 75 7.87 -5.29 -1.64
N THR A 76 7.33 -6.17 -2.45
CA THR A 76 6.36 -5.81 -3.49
C THR A 76 5.03 -6.51 -3.25
N ILE A 77 3.95 -5.82 -3.58
CA ILE A 77 2.60 -6.35 -3.52
C ILE A 77 1.92 -6.03 -4.85
N LEU A 78 1.45 -7.07 -5.52
CA LEU A 78 0.56 -6.95 -6.67
C LEU A 78 -0.84 -7.38 -6.25
N THR A 79 -1.79 -6.47 -6.31
CA THR A 79 -3.19 -6.80 -6.01
C THR A 79 -3.86 -7.45 -7.20
N SER A 80 -4.91 -8.24 -6.93
CA SER A 80 -5.76 -8.83 -7.99
C SER A 80 -6.44 -7.79 -8.88
N GLU A 81 -6.52 -6.56 -8.41
CA GLU A 81 -7.06 -5.40 -9.12
C GLU A 81 -6.01 -4.66 -9.96
N GLY A 82 -4.72 -5.08 -9.86
CA GLY A 82 -3.63 -4.55 -10.68
C GLY A 82 -2.84 -3.39 -10.06
N TYR A 83 -3.10 -3.02 -8.78
CA TYR A 83 -2.25 -2.06 -8.08
C TYR A 83 -0.92 -2.71 -7.72
N PHE A 84 0.18 -1.97 -7.95
CA PHE A 84 1.51 -2.42 -7.61
C PHE A 84 2.12 -1.52 -6.53
N LEU A 85 2.41 -2.11 -5.37
CA LEU A 85 3.05 -1.42 -4.27
C LEU A 85 4.47 -1.94 -4.10
N THR A 86 5.43 -1.03 -4.01
CA THR A 86 6.81 -1.30 -3.59
C THR A 86 7.09 -0.55 -2.30
N GLY A 87 7.58 -1.24 -1.28
CA GLY A 87 7.89 -0.61 0.00
C GLY A 87 8.90 -1.42 0.79
N THR A 88 9.19 -0.98 2.01
CA THR A 88 10.07 -1.70 2.94
C THR A 88 9.39 -1.95 4.27
N ASN A 89 9.75 -3.07 4.92
CA ASN A 89 9.28 -3.41 6.27
C ASN A 89 7.74 -3.37 6.43
N ILE A 90 7.03 -3.92 5.45
CA ILE A 90 5.57 -3.90 5.43
C ILE A 90 5.01 -4.85 6.49
N ILE A 91 4.03 -4.37 7.23
CA ILE A 91 3.30 -5.10 8.26
C ILE A 91 1.87 -5.34 7.79
N PHE A 92 1.46 -6.61 7.82
CA PHE A 92 0.07 -7.04 7.68
C PHE A 92 -0.41 -7.56 9.02
N ASP A 93 -1.34 -6.87 9.63
CA ASP A 93 -1.97 -7.29 10.87
C ASP A 93 -3.46 -7.55 10.64
N ASN A 94 -3.78 -8.79 10.32
CA ASN A 94 -5.17 -9.16 10.04
C ASN A 94 -6.01 -9.29 11.32
N LYS A 95 -5.38 -9.37 12.50
CA LYS A 95 -6.09 -9.32 13.76
C LYS A 95 -6.62 -7.91 14.04
N ASN A 96 -5.77 -6.90 13.83
CA ASN A 96 -6.10 -5.49 14.06
C ASN A 96 -6.55 -4.78 12.77
N LYS A 97 -6.68 -5.53 11.66
CA LYS A 97 -7.24 -5.05 10.38
C LYS A 97 -6.49 -3.88 9.78
N TYR A 98 -5.15 -3.93 9.74
CA TYR A 98 -4.37 -2.92 9.05
C TYR A 98 -3.19 -3.49 8.26
N ILE A 99 -2.79 -2.69 7.25
CA ILE A 99 -1.55 -2.85 6.50
C ILE A 99 -0.79 -1.55 6.63
N LYS A 100 0.50 -1.60 6.97
CA LYS A 100 1.29 -0.37 7.12
C LYS A 100 2.77 -0.56 6.83
N SER A 101 3.42 0.55 6.53
CA SER A 101 4.87 0.73 6.64
C SER A 101 5.17 2.12 7.22
N ASN A 102 6.22 2.20 8.05
CA ASN A 102 6.78 3.47 8.52
C ASN A 102 7.92 3.95 7.60
N ASP A 103 8.19 3.22 6.54
CA ASP A 103 9.24 3.50 5.56
C ASP A 103 8.64 3.91 4.22
N LYS A 104 9.50 4.40 3.33
CA LYS A 104 9.08 4.84 2.00
C LYS A 104 8.39 3.74 1.21
N ALA A 105 7.36 4.15 0.50
CA ALA A 105 6.62 3.31 -0.41
C ALA A 105 6.27 4.03 -1.71
N LEU A 106 6.10 3.27 -2.77
CA LEU A 106 5.59 3.69 -4.06
C LEU A 106 4.36 2.84 -4.37
N ILE A 107 3.28 3.48 -4.76
CA ILE A 107 2.10 2.82 -5.31
C ILE A 107 1.95 3.23 -6.78
N GLU A 108 1.82 2.26 -7.65
CA GLU A 108 1.48 2.44 -9.05
C GLU A 108 0.06 1.92 -9.28
N ASP A 109 -0.78 2.74 -9.89
CA ASP A 109 -2.16 2.35 -10.21
C ASP A 109 -2.31 1.92 -11.68
N LEU A 110 -3.52 1.49 -12.03
CA LEU A 110 -3.87 1.03 -13.37
C LEU A 110 -3.79 2.12 -14.46
N GLU A 111 -3.81 3.37 -14.06
CA GLU A 111 -3.72 4.52 -14.96
C GLU A 111 -2.29 5.04 -15.11
N ASN A 112 -1.30 4.31 -14.56
CA ASN A 112 0.11 4.68 -14.47
C ASN A 112 0.36 5.96 -13.64
N ASN A 113 -0.48 6.22 -12.65
CA ASN A 113 -0.19 7.23 -11.65
C ASN A 113 0.77 6.65 -10.62
N ASN A 114 1.73 7.47 -10.20
CA ASN A 114 2.74 7.11 -9.21
C ASN A 114 2.53 7.91 -7.93
N ILE A 115 2.41 7.23 -6.79
CA ILE A 115 2.20 7.81 -5.46
C ILE A 115 3.39 7.47 -4.59
N PHE A 116 4.21 8.47 -4.32
CA PHE A 116 5.39 8.37 -3.47
C PHE A 116 5.02 8.78 -2.04
N LEU A 117 5.31 7.92 -1.08
CA LEU A 117 4.94 8.04 0.33
C LEU A 117 6.18 7.91 1.22
N GLU A 118 6.23 8.61 2.36
CA GLU A 118 7.23 8.37 3.40
C GLU A 118 6.78 7.30 4.39
N ASN A 119 5.50 7.10 4.54
CA ASN A 119 4.86 6.05 5.32
C ASN A 119 3.41 5.88 4.86
N PHE A 120 2.78 4.81 5.28
CA PHE A 120 1.34 4.65 5.10
C PHE A 120 0.74 3.71 6.15
N GLU A 121 -0.55 3.88 6.38
CA GLU A 121 -1.40 2.94 7.10
C GLU A 121 -2.75 2.82 6.38
N TYR A 122 -3.19 1.60 6.15
CA TYR A 122 -4.49 1.29 5.57
C TYR A 122 -5.28 0.40 6.51
N SER A 123 -6.45 0.87 6.94
CA SER A 123 -7.41 0.08 7.70
C SER A 123 -8.26 -0.77 6.76
N THR A 124 -8.09 -2.08 6.81
CA THR A 124 -8.87 -3.02 5.98
C THR A 124 -10.31 -3.21 6.44
N GLU A 125 -10.64 -2.79 7.65
CA GLU A 125 -12.00 -2.82 8.19
C GLU A 125 -12.82 -1.60 7.77
N ASN A 126 -12.19 -0.44 7.81
CA ASN A 126 -12.85 0.83 7.55
C ASN A 126 -12.66 1.33 6.12
N ASN A 127 -11.78 0.70 5.34
CA ASN A 127 -11.32 1.16 4.04
C ASN A 127 -10.80 2.60 4.11
N PHE A 128 -9.92 2.82 5.09
CA PHE A 128 -9.38 4.13 5.40
C PHE A 128 -7.87 4.13 5.23
N PHE A 129 -7.38 5.01 4.35
CA PHE A 129 -5.96 5.20 4.10
C PHE A 129 -5.48 6.50 4.73
N LYS A 130 -4.29 6.47 5.31
CA LYS A 130 -3.60 7.68 5.77
C LYS A 130 -2.11 7.60 5.46
N SER A 131 -1.54 8.75 5.17
CA SER A 131 -0.11 8.97 5.07
C SER A 131 0.24 10.36 5.56
N THR A 132 1.42 10.51 6.15
CA THR A 132 1.95 11.76 6.68
C THR A 132 3.40 11.95 6.19
N GLY A 133 3.90 13.19 6.22
CA GLY A 133 5.20 13.53 5.66
C GLY A 133 5.10 13.94 4.19
N LYS A 134 6.18 13.77 3.43
CA LYS A 134 6.17 14.13 2.02
C LYS A 134 5.40 13.11 1.21
N ILE A 135 4.33 13.56 0.59
CA ILE A 135 3.54 12.76 -0.34
C ILE A 135 3.59 13.45 -1.69
N LYS A 136 3.98 12.72 -2.72
CA LYS A 136 3.99 13.22 -4.10
C LYS A 136 3.21 12.26 -4.98
N ILE A 137 2.25 12.79 -5.72
CA ILE A 137 1.51 12.06 -6.73
C ILE A 137 1.93 12.62 -8.09
N VAL A 138 2.22 11.75 -9.02
CA VAL A 138 2.49 12.09 -10.43
C VAL A 138 1.52 11.30 -11.27
N ASP A 139 0.62 11.99 -11.97
CA ASP A 139 -0.33 11.32 -12.85
C ASP A 139 0.27 10.97 -14.22
N SER A 140 -0.46 10.23 -15.03
CA SER A 140 -0.07 9.81 -16.36
C SER A 140 0.20 11.00 -17.33
N ASN A 141 -0.40 12.17 -17.08
CA ASN A 141 -0.17 13.40 -17.81
C ASN A 141 1.04 14.21 -17.29
N LYS A 142 1.78 13.66 -16.30
CA LYS A 142 2.91 14.31 -15.63
C LYS A 142 2.53 15.53 -14.80
N ASN A 143 1.26 15.69 -14.44
CA ASN A 143 0.89 16.62 -13.39
C ASN A 143 1.42 16.10 -12.06
N SER A 144 1.81 17.01 -11.17
CA SER A 144 2.28 16.61 -9.85
C SER A 144 1.50 17.30 -8.73
N TYR A 145 1.20 16.53 -7.71
CA TYR A 145 0.47 16.96 -6.52
C TYR A 145 1.28 16.59 -5.30
N ASN A 146 1.57 17.56 -4.45
CA ASN A 146 2.33 17.36 -3.21
C ASN A 146 1.44 17.66 -2.02
N PHE A 147 1.60 16.89 -0.95
CA PHE A 147 0.87 17.02 0.31
C PHE A 147 1.82 16.80 1.48
N SER A 148 1.50 17.34 2.64
CA SER A 148 2.13 16.97 3.90
C SER A 148 1.38 15.87 4.64
N GLN A 149 0.08 15.75 4.36
CA GLN A 149 -0.79 14.70 4.90
C GLN A 149 -1.88 14.38 3.89
N ILE A 150 -2.31 13.12 3.86
CA ILE A 150 -3.46 12.68 3.09
C ILE A 150 -4.25 11.64 3.90
N TYR A 151 -5.56 11.80 3.88
CA TYR A 151 -6.54 10.89 4.46
C TYR A 151 -7.57 10.57 3.40
N ILE A 152 -7.88 9.30 3.21
CA ILE A 152 -8.86 8.85 2.22
C ILE A 152 -9.82 7.90 2.90
N ASP A 153 -11.09 8.27 2.88
CA ASP A 153 -12.21 7.44 3.33
C ASP A 153 -12.95 6.93 2.09
N GLU A 154 -12.70 5.68 1.73
CA GLU A 154 -13.30 5.08 0.54
C GLU A 154 -14.81 4.92 0.68
N LYS A 155 -15.30 4.63 1.91
CA LYS A 155 -16.73 4.46 2.15
C LYS A 155 -17.49 5.75 1.93
N LYS A 156 -16.91 6.87 2.35
CA LYS A 156 -17.50 8.20 2.16
C LYS A 156 -17.12 8.84 0.83
N ARG A 157 -16.11 8.30 0.14
CA ARG A 157 -15.51 8.90 -1.06
C ARG A 157 -14.94 10.29 -0.78
N GLU A 158 -14.33 10.47 0.37
CA GLU A 158 -13.73 11.71 0.82
C GLU A 158 -12.22 11.62 0.80
N ILE A 159 -11.59 12.70 0.34
CA ILE A 159 -10.13 12.88 0.37
C ILE A 159 -9.86 14.20 1.09
N ILE A 160 -9.05 14.14 2.13
CA ILE A 160 -8.61 15.31 2.89
C ILE A 160 -7.09 15.36 2.79
N GLY A 161 -6.57 16.48 2.31
CA GLY A 161 -5.12 16.74 2.22
C GLY A 161 -4.75 18.04 2.92
N ALA A 162 -3.49 18.13 3.33
CA ALA A 162 -2.92 19.36 3.90
C ALA A 162 -1.70 19.82 3.08
N ASP A 163 -1.45 21.16 3.08
CA ASP A 163 -0.34 21.81 2.39
C ASP A 163 -0.23 21.42 0.91
N ILE A 164 -1.35 21.57 0.20
CA ILE A 164 -1.49 21.10 -1.19
C ILE A 164 -0.70 22.02 -2.12
N LYS A 165 0.19 21.44 -2.94
CA LYS A 165 0.87 22.12 -4.04
C LYS A 165 0.67 21.29 -5.31
N ALA A 166 0.00 21.85 -6.31
CA ALA A 166 -0.21 21.19 -7.59
C ALA A 166 0.54 21.92 -8.71
N PHE A 167 1.09 21.15 -9.63
CA PHE A 167 1.67 21.61 -10.88
C PHE A 167 1.01 20.87 -12.03
N LEU A 168 0.34 21.61 -12.91
CA LEU A 168 -0.33 21.08 -14.10
C LEU A 168 0.58 21.25 -15.30
N ASN A 169 1.14 20.16 -15.80
CA ASN A 169 2.19 20.14 -16.80
C ASN A 169 1.76 20.76 -18.13
N GLN A 170 0.57 20.44 -18.61
CA GLN A 170 0.06 20.93 -19.91
C GLN A 170 -0.22 22.43 -19.92
N GLU A 171 -0.61 22.99 -18.79
CA GLU A 171 -0.99 24.40 -18.64
C GLU A 171 0.15 25.24 -18.04
N ASN A 172 1.25 24.62 -17.64
CA ASN A 172 2.35 25.22 -16.89
C ASN A 172 1.85 26.06 -15.68
N PHE A 173 0.83 25.56 -14.99
CA PHE A 173 0.07 26.25 -13.95
C PHE A 173 0.38 25.66 -12.56
N LYS A 174 0.55 26.53 -11.55
CA LYS A 174 0.83 26.13 -10.16
C LYS A 174 -0.27 26.58 -9.23
N ILE A 175 -0.70 25.70 -8.35
CA ILE A 175 -1.65 25.96 -7.27
C ILE A 175 -0.97 25.67 -5.95
N ASN A 176 -1.16 26.55 -4.97
CA ASN A 176 -0.79 26.33 -3.56
C ASN A 176 -2.05 26.59 -2.72
N ALA A 177 -2.41 25.64 -1.86
CA ALA A 177 -3.52 25.73 -0.94
C ALA A 177 -3.17 25.12 0.42
#